data_06b6fcae2129e47923e0345a7e85a6f7
#
_entry.id   06b6fcae2129e47923e0345a7e85a6f7
#
_cell.length_a   1.000
_cell.length_b   1.000
_cell.length_c   1.000
_cell.angle_alpha   90.00
_cell.angle_beta   90.00
_cell.angle_gamma   90.00
#
_symmetry.space_group_name_H-M   'P 1'
#
loop_
_entity.id
_entity.type
_entity.pdbx_description
1 polymer ?
#
loop_
_entity_poly.entity_id
_entity_poly.type
_entity_poly.pdbx_seq_one_letter_code
_entity_poly.pdbx_strand_id
1 'polypeptide(L)'
;MKPLDIAKAAGVALAIMVVNVLLSVLVMVVYSYLIDPGHEGAFYDAAARRIAPWSSVVFGAPLFFFAVRWLTRRRPDRNAMAFAATCFGIYAAVDIAVLLGEASWVASMVAIAALSLVTKLIGALAGARLA
;
A
#
# COMPACT_ATOMS: atom_id res chain seq x y z
N MET A 1 -20.13 -12.40 -3.21
CA MET A 1 -18.95 -12.57 -4.09
C MET A 1 -18.63 -14.05 -4.24
N LYS A 2 -18.21 -14.43 -5.43
CA LYS A 2 -17.75 -15.80 -5.69
C LYS A 2 -16.36 -16.03 -5.08
N PRO A 3 -15.99 -17.29 -4.71
CA PRO A 3 -14.65 -17.58 -4.21
C PRO A 3 -13.52 -17.12 -5.14
N LEU A 4 -13.74 -17.16 -6.45
CA LEU A 4 -12.78 -16.69 -7.44
C LEU A 4 -12.51 -15.19 -7.32
N ASP A 5 -13.53 -14.40 -6.97
CA ASP A 5 -13.36 -12.94 -6.74
C ASP A 5 -12.51 -12.67 -5.50
N ILE A 6 -12.64 -13.48 -4.47
CA ILE A 6 -11.79 -13.39 -3.27
C ILE A 6 -10.34 -13.72 -3.61
N ALA A 7 -10.10 -14.76 -4.42
CA ALA A 7 -8.76 -15.11 -4.88
C ALA A 7 -8.13 -13.99 -5.72
N LYS A 8 -8.91 -13.36 -6.60
CA LYS A 8 -8.47 -12.20 -7.38
C LYS A 8 -8.16 -11.00 -6.49
N ALA A 9 -8.99 -10.74 -5.49
CA ALA A 9 -8.77 -9.66 -4.53
C ALA A 9 -7.47 -9.88 -3.76
N ALA A 10 -7.18 -11.10 -3.34
CA ALA A 10 -5.92 -11.45 -2.68
C ALA A 10 -4.72 -11.21 -3.60
N GLY A 11 -4.80 -11.64 -4.85
CA GLY A 11 -3.77 -11.43 -5.85
C GLY A 11 -3.50 -9.95 -6.10
N VAL A 12 -4.56 -9.15 -6.21
CA VAL A 12 -4.46 -7.69 -6.40
C VAL A 12 -3.83 -7.03 -5.17
N ALA A 13 -4.25 -7.42 -3.97
CA ALA A 13 -3.69 -6.87 -2.73
C ALA A 13 -2.19 -7.14 -2.64
N LEU A 14 -1.76 -8.37 -2.94
CA LEU A 14 -0.34 -8.73 -2.94
C LEU A 14 0.43 -7.99 -4.03
N ALA A 15 -0.14 -7.83 -5.22
CA ALA A 15 0.47 -7.07 -6.32
C ALA A 15 0.67 -5.60 -5.93
N ILE A 16 -0.34 -4.98 -5.32
CA ILE A 16 -0.24 -3.60 -4.83
C ILE A 16 0.86 -3.49 -3.78
N MET A 17 0.93 -4.44 -2.87
CA MET A 17 1.97 -4.46 -1.83
C MET A 17 3.37 -4.54 -2.42
N VAL A 18 3.59 -5.42 -3.40
CA VAL A 18 4.88 -5.56 -4.09
C VAL A 18 5.24 -4.27 -4.83
N VAL A 19 4.31 -3.71 -5.60
CA VAL A 19 4.53 -2.44 -6.33
C VAL A 19 4.84 -1.31 -5.36
N ASN A 20 4.13 -1.23 -4.25
CA ASN A 20 4.36 -0.19 -3.23
C ASN A 20 5.77 -0.30 -2.62
N VAL A 21 6.23 -1.52 -2.32
CA VAL A 21 7.59 -1.76 -1.84
C VAL A 21 8.62 -1.35 -2.90
N LEU A 22 8.39 -1.71 -4.16
CA LEU A 22 9.30 -1.34 -5.26
C LEU A 22 9.37 0.18 -5.44
N LEU A 23 8.25 0.89 -5.31
CA LEU A 23 8.23 2.35 -5.36
C LEU A 23 8.98 2.96 -4.19
N SER A 24 8.89 2.39 -2.99
CA SER A 24 9.67 2.83 -1.83
C SER A 24 11.17 2.63 -2.04
N VAL A 25 11.57 1.50 -2.63
CA VAL A 25 12.97 1.25 -2.98
C VAL A 25 13.44 2.28 -4.01
N LEU A 26 12.62 2.57 -5.03
CA LEU A 26 12.96 3.59 -6.03
C LEU A 26 13.15 4.97 -5.40
N VAL A 27 12.29 5.36 -4.47
CA VAL A 27 12.42 6.62 -3.73
C VAL A 27 13.76 6.67 -2.99
N MET A 28 14.16 5.57 -2.34
CA MET A 28 15.44 5.50 -1.64
C MET A 28 16.64 5.55 -2.59
N VAL A 29 16.55 4.92 -3.76
CA VAL A 29 17.62 5.00 -4.77
C VAL A 29 17.80 6.45 -5.23
N VAL A 30 16.71 7.14 -5.55
CA VAL A 30 16.75 8.56 -5.94
C VAL A 30 17.33 9.41 -4.82
N TYR A 31 16.89 9.19 -3.59
CA TYR A 31 17.38 9.91 -2.42
C TYR A 31 18.88 9.73 -2.23
N SER A 32 19.37 8.48 -2.29
CA SER A 32 20.77 8.16 -2.01
C SER A 32 21.73 8.62 -3.10
N TYR A 33 21.28 8.73 -4.35
CA TYR A 33 22.15 9.09 -5.47
C TYR A 33 21.99 10.55 -5.93
N LEU A 34 20.80 11.12 -5.84
CA LEU A 34 20.48 12.41 -6.44
C LEU A 34 20.18 13.51 -5.42
N ILE A 35 19.55 13.19 -4.29
CA ILE A 35 19.10 14.20 -3.32
C ILE A 35 20.17 14.43 -2.26
N ASP A 36 20.69 13.38 -1.66
CA ASP A 36 21.67 13.48 -0.57
C ASP A 36 22.73 12.36 -0.67
N PRO A 37 23.61 12.43 -1.68
CA PRO A 37 24.64 11.41 -1.88
C PRO A 37 25.81 11.56 -0.89
N GLY A 38 26.66 10.55 -0.82
CA GLY A 38 27.94 10.61 -0.13
C GLY A 38 27.90 10.26 1.34
N HIS A 39 26.87 9.61 1.83
CA HIS A 39 26.76 9.15 3.21
C HIS A 39 27.05 7.65 3.36
N GLU A 40 27.28 7.22 4.58
CA GLU A 40 27.45 5.80 4.92
C GLU A 40 26.11 5.05 4.87
N GLY A 41 26.18 3.70 4.77
CA GLY A 41 25.00 2.85 4.72
C GLY A 41 24.05 3.05 5.91
N ALA A 42 24.58 3.26 7.11
CA ALA A 42 23.77 3.50 8.31
C ALA A 42 22.89 4.75 8.19
N PHE A 43 23.37 5.80 7.51
CA PHE A 43 22.59 7.01 7.23
C PHE A 43 21.37 6.69 6.36
N TYR A 44 21.58 5.91 5.29
CA TYR A 44 20.49 5.54 4.38
C TYR A 44 19.51 4.56 5.02
N ASP A 45 19.94 3.67 5.88
CA ASP A 45 19.07 2.78 6.65
C ASP A 45 18.14 3.59 7.56
N ALA A 46 18.66 4.58 8.26
CA ALA A 46 17.87 5.48 9.09
C ALA A 46 16.90 6.32 8.26
N ALA A 47 17.35 6.82 7.10
CA ALA A 47 16.49 7.56 6.17
C ALA A 47 15.36 6.68 5.62
N ALA A 48 15.66 5.42 5.28
CA ALA A 48 14.65 4.48 4.78
C ALA A 48 13.54 4.23 5.81
N ARG A 49 13.90 4.07 7.09
CA ARG A 49 12.92 3.88 8.17
C ARG A 49 11.98 5.08 8.33
N ARG A 50 12.44 6.27 7.99
CA ARG A 50 11.66 7.50 8.04
C ARG A 50 10.84 7.70 6.76
N ILE A 51 11.42 7.43 5.60
CA ILE A 51 10.84 7.72 4.28
C ILE A 51 9.86 6.64 3.84
N ALA A 52 10.15 5.36 4.06
CA ALA A 52 9.34 4.25 3.56
C ALA A 52 7.87 4.31 4.02
N PRO A 53 7.55 4.57 5.31
CA PRO A 53 6.15 4.71 5.73
C PRO A 53 5.41 5.83 5.00
N TRP A 54 6.05 6.98 4.80
CA TRP A 54 5.44 8.11 4.09
C TRP A 54 5.28 7.83 2.59
N SER A 55 6.23 7.14 1.95
CA SER A 55 6.07 6.73 0.57
C SER A 55 4.90 5.75 0.40
N SER A 56 4.69 4.88 1.36
CA SER A 56 3.53 3.98 1.38
C SER A 56 2.22 4.75 1.47
N VAL A 57 2.16 5.83 2.26
CA VAL A 57 0.98 6.71 2.33
C VAL A 57 0.74 7.38 0.97
N VAL A 58 1.77 7.93 0.38
CA VAL A 58 1.66 8.71 -0.87
C VAL A 58 1.29 7.83 -2.05
N PHE A 59 1.90 6.66 -2.20
CA PHE A 59 1.69 5.79 -3.36
C PHE A 59 0.56 4.79 -3.17
N GLY A 60 0.27 4.38 -1.94
CA GLY A 60 -0.74 3.36 -1.68
C GLY A 60 -2.14 3.75 -2.10
N ALA A 61 -2.58 4.97 -1.77
CA ALA A 61 -3.91 5.44 -2.13
C ALA A 61 -4.12 5.49 -3.66
N PRO A 62 -3.22 6.09 -4.47
CA PRO A 62 -3.32 6.04 -5.93
C PRO A 62 -3.29 4.62 -6.49
N LEU A 63 -2.46 3.74 -5.95
CA LEU A 63 -2.37 2.34 -6.41
C LEU A 63 -3.72 1.62 -6.22
N PHE A 64 -4.33 1.75 -5.03
CA PHE A 64 -5.64 1.18 -4.77
C PHE A 64 -6.71 1.80 -5.65
N PHE A 65 -6.71 3.10 -5.80
CA PHE A 65 -7.67 3.81 -6.64
C PHE A 65 -7.66 3.30 -8.08
N PHE A 66 -6.50 3.29 -8.71
CA PHE A 66 -6.40 2.90 -10.12
C PHE A 66 -6.60 1.40 -10.32
N ALA A 67 -6.07 0.57 -9.43
CA ALA A 67 -6.24 -0.89 -9.53
C ALA A 67 -7.70 -1.29 -9.39
N VAL A 68 -8.40 -0.78 -8.39
CA VAL A 68 -9.81 -1.10 -8.16
C VAL A 68 -10.67 -0.53 -9.28
N ARG A 69 -10.41 0.69 -9.71
CA ARG A 69 -11.14 1.32 -10.81
C ARG A 69 -11.02 0.52 -12.10
N TRP A 70 -9.81 0.12 -12.44
CA TRP A 70 -9.55 -0.66 -13.66
C TRP A 70 -10.25 -2.01 -13.61
N LEU A 71 -10.14 -2.73 -12.49
CA LEU A 71 -10.75 -4.05 -12.32
C LEU A 71 -12.27 -3.98 -12.28
N THR A 72 -12.83 -2.93 -11.68
CA THR A 72 -14.27 -2.70 -11.66
C THR A 72 -14.81 -2.48 -13.08
N ARG A 73 -14.10 -1.72 -13.89
CA ARG A 73 -14.49 -1.48 -15.29
C ARG A 73 -14.43 -2.74 -16.15
N ARG A 74 -13.52 -3.66 -15.83
CA ARG A 74 -13.40 -4.93 -16.57
C ARG A 74 -14.50 -5.93 -16.22
N ARG A 75 -15.07 -5.84 -15.05
CA ARG A 75 -16.09 -6.78 -14.55
C ARG A 75 -17.25 -6.00 -13.90
N PRO A 76 -18.08 -5.29 -14.71
CA PRO A 76 -19.13 -4.45 -14.16
C PRO A 76 -20.25 -5.24 -13.45
N ASP A 77 -20.38 -6.52 -13.71
CA ASP A 77 -21.31 -7.43 -13.02
C ASP A 77 -20.91 -7.74 -11.57
N ARG A 78 -19.66 -7.44 -11.20
CA ARG A 78 -19.15 -7.67 -9.85
C ARG A 78 -19.60 -6.54 -8.92
N ASN A 79 -19.88 -6.87 -7.66
CA ASN A 79 -20.09 -5.85 -6.64
C ASN A 79 -18.77 -5.12 -6.35
N ALA A 80 -18.63 -3.92 -6.92
CA ALA A 80 -17.40 -3.14 -6.87
C ALA A 80 -17.00 -2.78 -5.44
N MET A 81 -17.95 -2.36 -4.62
CA MET A 81 -17.66 -1.96 -3.23
C MET A 81 -17.23 -3.15 -2.38
N ALA A 82 -17.87 -4.30 -2.55
CA ALA A 82 -17.51 -5.52 -1.83
C ALA A 82 -16.11 -6.01 -2.27
N PHE A 83 -15.80 -5.94 -3.57
CA PHE A 83 -14.48 -6.29 -4.08
C PHE A 83 -13.40 -5.37 -3.54
N ALA A 84 -13.64 -4.06 -3.56
CA ALA A 84 -12.71 -3.06 -3.02
C ALA A 84 -12.47 -3.28 -1.52
N ALA A 85 -13.53 -3.51 -0.76
CA ALA A 85 -13.43 -3.77 0.68
C ALA A 85 -12.66 -5.06 0.97
N THR A 86 -12.87 -6.11 0.19
CA THR A 86 -12.15 -7.39 0.33
C THR A 86 -10.68 -7.22 0.00
N CYS A 87 -10.36 -6.53 -1.09
CA CYS A 87 -8.99 -6.24 -1.50
C CYS A 87 -8.24 -5.45 -0.41
N PHE A 88 -8.86 -4.39 0.09
CA PHE A 88 -8.30 -3.60 1.19
C PHE A 88 -8.17 -4.42 2.47
N GLY A 89 -9.19 -5.23 2.82
CA GLY A 89 -9.17 -6.05 4.02
C GLY A 89 -8.02 -7.05 4.02
N ILE A 90 -7.76 -7.70 2.91
CA ILE A 90 -6.62 -8.62 2.76
C ILE A 90 -5.30 -7.88 2.88
N TYR A 91 -5.18 -6.74 2.22
CA TYR A 91 -3.98 -5.90 2.32
C TYR A 91 -3.75 -5.46 3.77
N ALA A 92 -4.78 -4.97 4.43
CA ALA A 92 -4.70 -4.50 5.81
C ALA A 92 -4.31 -5.64 6.77
N ALA A 93 -4.86 -6.83 6.57
CA ALA A 93 -4.54 -8.00 7.39
C ALA A 93 -3.06 -8.36 7.29
N VAL A 94 -2.50 -8.37 6.08
CA VAL A 94 -1.07 -8.64 5.86
C VAL A 94 -0.21 -7.53 6.44
N ASP A 95 -0.60 -6.27 6.22
CA ASP A 95 0.14 -5.10 6.71
C ASP A 95 0.18 -5.07 8.24
N ILE A 96 -0.94 -5.34 8.89
CA ILE A 96 -1.03 -5.42 10.35
C ILE A 96 -0.20 -6.61 10.86
N ALA A 97 -0.23 -7.76 10.20
CA ALA A 97 0.57 -8.91 10.57
C ALA A 97 2.08 -8.59 10.51
N VAL A 98 2.52 -7.89 9.48
CA VAL A 98 3.91 -7.43 9.37
C VAL A 98 4.25 -6.45 10.50
N LEU A 99 3.36 -5.51 10.80
CA LEU A 99 3.55 -4.54 11.88
C LEU A 99 3.65 -5.23 13.25
N LEU A 100 2.82 -6.24 13.51
CA LEU A 100 2.87 -7.03 14.75
C LEU A 100 4.18 -7.81 14.89
N GLY A 101 4.85 -8.13 13.80
CA GLY A 101 6.15 -8.80 13.81
C GLY A 101 7.34 -7.90 14.09
N GLU A 102 7.13 -6.58 14.13
CA GLU A 102 8.22 -5.63 14.42
C GLU A 102 8.72 -5.76 15.86
N ALA A 103 10.05 -5.65 16.02
CA ALA A 103 10.69 -5.84 17.32
C ALA A 103 10.47 -4.66 18.27
N SER A 104 10.24 -3.46 17.74
CA SER A 104 10.03 -2.26 18.52
C SER A 104 8.88 -1.42 17.97
N TRP A 105 8.03 -0.92 18.86
CA TRP A 105 6.85 -0.14 18.51
C TRP A 105 6.97 1.26 19.10
N VAL A 106 6.73 2.26 18.25
CA VAL A 106 6.62 3.64 18.67
C VAL A 106 5.30 4.22 18.20
N ALA A 107 4.76 5.19 18.94
CA ALA A 107 3.46 5.77 18.65
C ALA A 107 3.39 6.39 17.26
N SER A 108 4.45 7.03 16.80
CA SER A 108 4.53 7.63 15.46
C SER A 108 4.43 6.58 14.35
N MET A 109 5.04 5.41 14.53
CA MET A 109 4.97 4.30 13.57
C MET A 109 3.53 3.78 13.45
N VAL A 110 2.84 3.59 14.56
CA VAL A 110 1.44 3.16 14.58
C VAL A 110 0.53 4.22 13.94
N ALA A 111 0.76 5.50 14.24
CA ALA A 111 -0.02 6.59 13.67
C ALA A 111 0.14 6.68 12.15
N ILE A 112 1.37 6.55 11.63
CA ILE A 112 1.63 6.57 10.19
C ILE A 112 1.02 5.34 9.52
N ALA A 113 1.10 4.16 10.14
CA ALA A 113 0.48 2.95 9.62
C ALA A 113 -1.05 3.10 9.54
N ALA A 114 -1.68 3.65 10.57
CA ALA A 114 -3.11 3.92 10.58
C ALA A 114 -3.50 4.92 9.48
N LEU A 115 -2.75 6.01 9.33
CA LEU A 115 -2.96 7.00 8.27
C LEU A 115 -2.83 6.35 6.89
N SER A 116 -1.81 5.53 6.69
CA SER A 116 -1.59 4.79 5.44
C SER A 116 -2.79 3.91 5.09
N LEU A 117 -3.29 3.14 6.06
CA LEU A 117 -4.45 2.26 5.85
C LEU A 117 -5.71 3.04 5.54
N VAL A 118 -5.96 4.15 6.23
CA VAL A 118 -7.13 5.01 5.99
C VAL A 118 -7.09 5.59 4.57
N THR A 119 -5.94 6.11 4.14
CA THR A 119 -5.80 6.68 2.78
C THR A 119 -5.97 5.62 1.70
N LYS A 120 -5.46 4.41 1.92
CA LYS A 120 -5.64 3.28 0.99
C LYS A 120 -7.09 2.85 0.90
N LEU A 121 -7.80 2.80 2.03
CA LEU A 121 -9.23 2.49 2.05
C LEU A 121 -10.02 3.53 1.25
N ILE A 122 -9.76 4.80 1.45
CA ILE A 122 -10.40 5.89 0.69
C ILE A 122 -10.11 5.72 -0.80
N GLY A 123 -8.86 5.43 -1.17
CA GLY A 123 -8.47 5.18 -2.56
C GLY A 123 -9.23 4.01 -3.18
N ALA A 124 -9.32 2.89 -2.47
CA ALA A 124 -10.02 1.70 -2.96
C ALA A 124 -11.52 1.96 -3.16
N LEU A 125 -12.17 2.59 -2.18
CA LEU A 125 -13.61 2.88 -2.25
C LEU A 125 -13.91 3.93 -3.33
N ALA A 126 -13.08 4.96 -3.47
CA ALA A 126 -13.20 5.96 -4.51
C ALA A 126 -13.02 5.34 -5.90
N GLY A 127 -12.05 4.43 -6.08
CA GLY A 127 -11.84 3.70 -7.32
C GLY A 127 -13.05 2.86 -7.71
N ALA A 128 -13.67 2.18 -6.77
CA ALA A 128 -14.87 1.39 -7.00
C ALA A 128 -16.07 2.29 -7.38
N ARG A 129 -16.20 3.43 -6.70
CA ARG A 129 -17.33 4.34 -6.89
C ARG A 129 -17.26 5.12 -8.19
N LEU A 130 -16.06 5.49 -8.63
CA LEU A 130 -15.83 6.31 -9.82
C LEU A 130 -15.56 5.51 -11.08
N ALA A 131 -15.61 4.20 -11.00
CA ALA A 131 -15.38 3.32 -12.15
C ALA A 131 -16.53 3.36 -13.18
#